data_603d6f9293fc3a054866a6cf4bec097d
#
_entry.id   603d6f9293fc3a054866a6cf4bec097d
#
_cell.length_a   1.000
_cell.length_b   1.000
_cell.length_c   1.000
_cell.angle_alpha   90.00
_cell.angle_beta   90.00
_cell.angle_gamma   90.00
#
_symmetry.space_group_name_H-M   'P 1'
#
loop_
_entity.id
_entity.type
_entity.pdbx_description
1 polymer ?
#
loop_
_entity_poly.entity_id
_entity_poly.type
_entity_poly.pdbx_seq_one_letter_code
_entity_poly.pdbx_strand_id
1 'polypeptide(L)'
;MKRYFAILAFALCCVGILKGQTATDSLTIVFAKWEVTHSQKGIVCKSVSLPMLYNCPQVINMIEIDPSKGMKARVGISEGMKRTSFIAAEHHALAAINGSYFNMKQGNSVCFLKRDGLVIDTTTIGEFNLRVTGAIYERKGKLKLIPWSREIEKKYKRKRGTVLASGPLLLENGKACDWSRCEENFVQTKHPRSAVCTTK
;
A
#
# COMPACT_ATOMS: atom_id res chain seq x y z
N MET A 1 18.01 55.77 14.69
CA MET A 1 17.90 54.78 13.61
C MET A 1 18.82 53.59 13.87
N LYS A 2 18.57 52.78 14.86
CA LYS A 2 19.36 51.53 15.15
C LYS A 2 18.55 50.53 15.98
N ARG A 3 17.33 50.14 15.56
CA ARG A 3 16.54 49.14 16.29
C ARG A 3 15.73 48.16 15.42
N TYR A 4 15.96 48.14 14.08
CA TYR A 4 15.18 47.26 13.19
C TYR A 4 16.00 46.12 12.53
N PHE A 5 17.27 45.95 12.89
CA PHE A 5 18.15 44.92 12.29
C PHE A 5 18.21 43.61 13.08
N ALA A 6 17.66 43.56 14.30
CA ALA A 6 17.76 42.37 15.16
C ALA A 6 16.56 41.41 15.06
N ILE A 7 15.48 41.79 14.40
CA ILE A 7 14.25 40.95 14.31
C ILE A 7 14.25 40.11 13.04
N LEU A 8 15.04 40.46 12.02
CA LEU A 8 15.08 39.71 10.74
C LEU A 8 15.99 38.47 10.79
N ALA A 9 16.89 38.36 11.75
CA ALA A 9 17.81 37.23 11.88
C ALA A 9 17.22 36.04 12.64
N PHE A 10 16.14 36.23 13.40
CA PHE A 10 15.54 35.14 14.21
C PHE A 10 14.40 34.39 13.51
N ALA A 11 13.89 34.92 12.40
CA ALA A 11 12.83 34.27 11.63
C ALA A 11 13.36 33.24 10.62
N LEU A 12 14.69 33.15 10.42
CA LEU A 12 15.30 32.23 9.43
C LEU A 12 15.77 30.89 10.01
N CYS A 13 15.67 30.67 11.33
CA CYS A 13 16.18 29.45 11.99
C CYS A 13 15.10 28.44 12.36
N CYS A 14 13.83 28.68 12.03
CA CYS A 14 12.75 27.71 12.26
C CYS A 14 12.17 27.12 10.96
N VAL A 15 12.99 27.01 9.90
CA VAL A 15 12.66 26.06 8.84
C VAL A 15 13.08 24.70 9.36
N GLY A 16 12.22 24.12 10.19
CA GLY A 16 12.31 22.72 10.57
C GLY A 16 12.47 21.92 9.29
N ILE A 17 13.51 21.09 9.24
CA ILE A 17 13.75 20.13 8.17
C ILE A 17 12.53 19.23 8.11
N LEU A 18 11.49 19.66 7.40
CA LEU A 18 10.47 18.76 6.89
C LEU A 18 11.22 17.80 5.97
N LYS A 19 11.59 16.63 6.49
CA LYS A 19 12.03 15.48 5.71
C LYS A 19 10.82 14.98 4.90
N GLY A 20 10.35 15.82 3.99
CA GLY A 20 9.26 15.55 3.08
C GLY A 20 9.80 15.40 1.65
N GLN A 21 8.96 14.92 0.80
CA GLN A 21 9.19 14.85 -0.63
C GLN A 21 9.70 16.19 -1.15
N THR A 22 10.87 16.21 -1.76
CA THR A 22 11.40 17.43 -2.38
C THR A 22 10.64 17.73 -3.67
N ALA A 23 10.62 19.00 -4.10
CA ALA A 23 10.07 19.37 -5.40
C ALA A 23 10.75 18.58 -6.54
N THR A 24 12.03 18.29 -6.40
CA THR A 24 12.81 17.47 -7.35
C THR A 24 12.30 16.04 -7.43
N ASP A 25 12.00 15.37 -6.28
CA ASP A 25 11.46 14.01 -6.26
C ASP A 25 10.10 13.94 -6.95
N SER A 26 9.22 14.92 -6.69
CA SER A 26 7.91 15.02 -7.36
C SER A 26 8.06 15.16 -8.87
N LEU A 27 8.93 16.05 -9.33
CA LEU A 27 9.21 16.25 -10.77
C LEU A 27 9.82 15.00 -11.39
N THR A 28 10.73 14.31 -10.69
CA THR A 28 11.32 13.05 -11.14
C THR A 28 10.26 11.99 -11.45
N ILE A 29 9.25 11.86 -10.59
CA ILE A 29 8.16 10.91 -10.82
C ILE A 29 7.24 11.38 -11.95
N VAL A 30 6.86 12.66 -11.98
CA VAL A 30 5.93 13.21 -12.96
C VAL A 30 6.47 13.13 -14.38
N PHE A 31 7.77 13.41 -14.56
CA PHE A 31 8.44 13.38 -15.87
C PHE A 31 9.12 12.04 -16.18
N ALA A 32 8.93 11.02 -15.33
CA ALA A 32 9.49 9.70 -15.55
C ALA A 32 8.99 9.10 -16.88
N LYS A 33 9.91 8.55 -17.65
CA LYS A 33 9.58 7.82 -18.88
C LYS A 33 9.31 6.36 -18.52
N TRP A 34 8.04 5.99 -18.43
CA TRP A 34 7.60 4.63 -18.17
C TRP A 34 7.72 3.76 -19.41
N GLU A 35 8.34 2.62 -19.27
CA GLU A 35 8.40 1.57 -20.28
C GLU A 35 7.18 0.64 -20.11
N VAL A 36 6.45 0.40 -21.20
CA VAL A 36 5.38 -0.60 -21.21
C VAL A 36 6.01 -1.96 -21.45
N THR A 37 6.04 -2.80 -20.42
CA THR A 37 6.65 -4.13 -20.46
C THR A 37 5.67 -5.22 -20.94
N HIS A 38 4.38 -5.00 -20.72
CA HIS A 38 3.31 -5.89 -21.21
C HIS A 38 2.01 -5.12 -21.34
N SER A 39 1.23 -5.45 -22.40
CA SER A 39 -0.09 -4.87 -22.60
C SER A 39 -1.02 -5.91 -23.22
N GLN A 40 -2.18 -6.09 -22.61
CA GLN A 40 -3.29 -6.87 -23.14
C GLN A 40 -4.62 -6.23 -22.75
N LYS A 41 -5.72 -6.69 -23.33
CA LYS A 41 -7.04 -6.11 -23.05
C LYS A 41 -7.31 -5.99 -21.53
N GLY A 42 -7.38 -4.77 -21.03
CA GLY A 42 -7.72 -4.45 -19.64
C GLY A 42 -6.55 -4.54 -18.64
N ILE A 43 -5.32 -4.84 -19.07
CA ILE A 43 -4.13 -4.85 -18.21
C ILE A 43 -2.97 -4.20 -18.96
N VAL A 44 -2.26 -3.30 -18.27
CA VAL A 44 -1.01 -2.69 -18.75
C VAL A 44 0.03 -2.79 -17.62
N CYS A 45 1.17 -3.40 -17.92
CA CYS A 45 2.32 -3.44 -17.02
C CYS A 45 3.35 -2.41 -17.48
N LYS A 46 3.81 -1.60 -16.56
CA LYS A 46 4.81 -0.56 -16.80
C LYS A 46 5.95 -0.67 -15.81
N SER A 47 7.12 -0.27 -16.21
CA SER A 47 8.30 -0.20 -15.36
C SER A 47 9.04 1.11 -15.57
N VAL A 48 9.71 1.58 -14.52
CA VAL A 48 10.64 2.71 -14.60
C VAL A 48 11.80 2.50 -13.62
N SER A 49 12.99 2.84 -14.07
CA SER A 49 14.20 2.88 -13.24
C SER A 49 14.58 4.33 -13.01
N LEU A 50 14.63 4.73 -11.75
CA LEU A 50 14.97 6.08 -11.32
C LEU A 50 16.29 6.01 -10.56
N PRO A 51 17.39 6.56 -11.10
CA PRO A 51 18.71 6.46 -10.47
C PRO A 51 18.77 7.16 -9.11
N MET A 52 17.95 8.20 -8.93
CA MET A 52 17.88 8.97 -7.70
C MET A 52 16.45 9.42 -7.44
N LEU A 53 15.80 8.77 -6.49
CA LEU A 53 14.50 9.17 -5.93
C LEU A 53 14.54 8.94 -4.43
N TYR A 54 14.23 9.97 -3.63
CA TYR A 54 14.39 9.92 -2.17
C TYR A 54 15.80 9.51 -1.73
N ASN A 55 16.83 10.01 -2.40
CA ASN A 55 18.25 9.71 -2.17
C ASN A 55 18.60 8.22 -2.29
N CYS A 56 17.95 7.48 -3.18
CA CYS A 56 18.39 6.13 -3.54
C CYS A 56 17.84 5.70 -4.91
N PRO A 57 18.50 4.72 -5.58
CA PRO A 57 17.96 4.12 -6.78
C PRO A 57 16.62 3.44 -6.51
N GLN A 58 15.65 3.64 -7.39
CA GLN A 58 14.34 3.03 -7.33
C GLN A 58 13.99 2.32 -8.64
N VAL A 59 13.42 1.13 -8.55
CA VAL A 59 12.74 0.47 -9.66
C VAL A 59 11.27 0.34 -9.28
N ILE A 60 10.40 0.92 -10.09
CA ILE A 60 8.96 0.88 -9.85
C ILE A 60 8.31 0.07 -10.96
N ASN A 61 7.62 -1.01 -10.58
CA ASN A 61 6.78 -1.80 -11.46
C ASN A 61 5.32 -1.52 -11.14
N MET A 62 4.53 -1.20 -12.14
CA MET A 62 3.12 -0.85 -12.00
C MET A 62 2.26 -1.75 -12.88
N ILE A 63 1.14 -2.23 -12.33
CA ILE A 63 0.11 -2.97 -13.05
C ILE A 63 -1.15 -2.13 -13.00
N GLU A 64 -1.56 -1.62 -14.16
CA GLU A 64 -2.83 -0.90 -14.34
C GLU A 64 -3.88 -1.89 -14.80
N ILE A 65 -5.04 -1.86 -14.15
CA ILE A 65 -6.16 -2.76 -14.46
C ILE A 65 -7.41 -1.93 -14.75
N ASP A 66 -8.01 -2.17 -15.90
CA ASP A 66 -9.29 -1.55 -16.28
C ASP A 66 -10.46 -2.52 -16.04
N PRO A 67 -11.25 -2.33 -14.96
CA PRO A 67 -12.39 -3.19 -14.67
C PRO A 67 -13.48 -3.16 -15.75
N SER A 68 -13.57 -2.08 -16.54
CA SER A 68 -14.55 -1.95 -17.61
C SER A 68 -14.35 -2.98 -18.73
N LYS A 69 -13.15 -3.55 -18.84
CA LYS A 69 -12.78 -4.60 -19.80
C LYS A 69 -13.08 -6.03 -19.29
N GLY A 70 -13.86 -6.15 -18.22
CA GLY A 70 -14.25 -7.44 -17.64
C GLY A 70 -13.22 -8.01 -16.65
N MET A 71 -12.19 -7.25 -16.31
CA MET A 71 -11.21 -7.66 -15.30
C MET A 71 -11.83 -7.70 -13.90
N LYS A 72 -11.44 -8.70 -13.11
CA LYS A 72 -11.89 -8.88 -11.73
C LYS A 72 -10.69 -9.01 -10.83
N ALA A 73 -10.67 -8.24 -9.75
CA ALA A 73 -9.67 -8.40 -8.69
C ALA A 73 -10.17 -9.42 -7.66
N ARG A 74 -9.26 -10.26 -7.17
CA ARG A 74 -9.54 -11.24 -6.11
C ARG A 74 -8.38 -11.35 -5.15
N VAL A 75 -8.66 -11.79 -3.92
CA VAL A 75 -7.64 -12.16 -2.95
C VAL A 75 -7.35 -13.64 -3.11
N GLY A 76 -6.15 -13.97 -3.58
CA GLY A 76 -5.63 -15.33 -3.64
C GLY A 76 -5.14 -15.78 -2.27
N ILE A 77 -5.44 -17.00 -1.88
CA ILE A 77 -5.04 -17.62 -0.62
C ILE A 77 -4.52 -19.02 -0.91
N SER A 78 -3.44 -19.41 -0.25
CA SER A 78 -2.89 -20.77 -0.31
C SER A 78 -2.79 -21.37 1.08
N GLU A 79 -2.71 -22.69 1.16
CA GLU A 79 -2.26 -23.37 2.35
C GLU A 79 -0.75 -23.19 2.53
N GLY A 80 -0.34 -22.73 3.71
CA GLY A 80 1.05 -22.44 4.02
C GLY A 80 1.66 -21.30 3.20
N MET A 81 2.98 -21.18 3.31
CA MET A 81 3.74 -20.16 2.59
C MET A 81 4.03 -20.59 1.15
N LYS A 82 3.54 -19.84 0.18
CA LYS A 82 3.85 -20.01 -1.23
C LYS A 82 4.28 -18.69 -1.86
N ARG A 83 5.09 -18.77 -2.90
CA ARG A 83 5.42 -17.61 -3.71
C ARG A 83 4.17 -17.08 -4.40
N THR A 84 4.06 -15.75 -4.52
CA THR A 84 2.93 -15.07 -5.19
C THR A 84 2.70 -15.63 -6.61
N SER A 85 3.74 -15.98 -7.34
CA SER A 85 3.63 -16.58 -8.68
C SER A 85 2.93 -17.94 -8.68
N PHE A 86 3.16 -18.78 -7.68
CA PHE A 86 2.47 -20.07 -7.55
C PHE A 86 0.99 -19.87 -7.21
N ILE A 87 0.68 -18.96 -6.28
CA ILE A 87 -0.71 -18.62 -5.93
C ILE A 87 -1.43 -18.05 -7.17
N ALA A 88 -0.76 -17.17 -7.93
CA ALA A 88 -1.29 -16.64 -9.17
C ALA A 88 -1.64 -17.73 -10.19
N ALA A 89 -0.74 -18.70 -10.38
CA ALA A 89 -0.95 -19.82 -11.29
C ALA A 89 -2.12 -20.72 -10.83
N GLU A 90 -2.20 -21.05 -9.54
CA GLU A 90 -3.31 -21.85 -8.97
C GLU A 90 -4.68 -21.17 -9.17
N HIS A 91 -4.71 -19.84 -9.21
CA HIS A 91 -5.93 -19.06 -9.41
C HIS A 91 -6.13 -18.60 -10.87
N HIS A 92 -5.30 -19.07 -11.81
CA HIS A 92 -5.30 -18.62 -13.20
C HIS A 92 -5.31 -17.08 -13.34
N ALA A 93 -4.56 -16.41 -12.48
CA ALA A 93 -4.49 -14.96 -12.46
C ALA A 93 -3.54 -14.45 -13.56
N LEU A 94 -3.98 -13.41 -14.27
CA LEU A 94 -3.18 -12.75 -15.31
C LEU A 94 -2.05 -11.90 -14.71
N ALA A 95 -2.27 -11.37 -13.49
CA ALA A 95 -1.29 -10.61 -12.74
C ALA A 95 -1.56 -10.76 -11.25
N ALA A 96 -0.54 -10.66 -10.43
CA ALA A 96 -0.65 -10.71 -8.97
C ALA A 96 0.44 -9.90 -8.29
N ILE A 97 0.13 -9.43 -7.09
CA ILE A 97 1.10 -8.86 -6.15
C ILE A 97 0.97 -9.56 -4.80
N ASN A 98 2.01 -9.51 -3.98
CA ASN A 98 1.92 -10.01 -2.61
C ASN A 98 0.90 -9.20 -1.78
N GLY A 99 0.29 -9.87 -0.81
CA GLY A 99 -0.81 -9.33 -0.02
C GLY A 99 -0.36 -8.68 1.29
N SER A 100 -0.53 -9.38 2.40
CA SER A 100 -0.41 -8.83 3.74
C SER A 100 0.76 -9.43 4.52
N TYR A 101 0.80 -9.16 5.82
CA TYR A 101 1.84 -9.64 6.74
C TYR A 101 1.50 -11.03 7.24
N PHE A 102 2.52 -11.84 7.49
CA PHE A 102 2.37 -13.22 7.92
C PHE A 102 3.48 -13.62 8.91
N ASN A 103 3.21 -14.64 9.68
CA ASN A 103 4.17 -15.22 10.59
C ASN A 103 5.12 -16.14 9.82
N MET A 104 6.41 -15.80 9.81
CA MET A 104 7.44 -16.57 9.08
C MET A 104 7.62 -18.00 9.60
N LYS A 105 7.30 -18.26 10.88
CA LYS A 105 7.47 -19.60 11.48
C LYS A 105 6.23 -20.48 11.25
N GLN A 106 5.05 -19.89 11.35
CA GLN A 106 3.78 -20.62 11.25
C GLN A 106 3.16 -20.59 9.86
N GLY A 107 3.54 -19.61 9.03
CA GLY A 107 3.01 -19.45 7.68
C GLY A 107 1.59 -18.89 7.60
N ASN A 108 0.96 -18.58 8.73
CA ASN A 108 -0.37 -17.99 8.79
C ASN A 108 -0.34 -16.46 8.71
N SER A 109 -1.45 -15.83 8.35
CA SER A 109 -1.58 -14.38 8.38
C SER A 109 -1.57 -13.86 9.81
N VAL A 110 -0.91 -12.73 10.05
CA VAL A 110 -1.02 -11.97 11.32
C VAL A 110 -2.04 -10.83 11.20
N CYS A 111 -2.68 -10.72 10.05
CA CYS A 111 -3.71 -9.74 9.73
C CYS A 111 -5.04 -10.44 9.46
N PHE A 112 -6.13 -9.70 9.62
CA PHE A 112 -7.45 -10.22 9.33
C PHE A 112 -7.55 -10.68 7.89
N LEU A 113 -7.82 -11.95 7.74
CA LEU A 113 -8.04 -12.62 6.47
C LEU A 113 -9.38 -13.32 6.51
N LYS A 114 -10.25 -12.94 5.59
CA LYS A 114 -11.56 -13.57 5.42
C LYS A 114 -11.81 -13.82 3.94
N ARG A 115 -12.27 -15.02 3.60
CA ARG A 115 -12.62 -15.41 2.24
C ARG A 115 -14.04 -15.96 2.20
N ASP A 116 -14.85 -15.43 1.31
CA ASP A 116 -16.22 -15.89 1.04
C ASP A 116 -17.11 -16.05 2.27
N GLY A 117 -16.86 -15.20 3.28
CA GLY A 117 -17.60 -15.22 4.55
C GLY A 117 -16.91 -16.00 5.69
N LEU A 118 -15.94 -16.87 5.36
CA LEU A 118 -15.18 -17.60 6.38
C LEU A 118 -13.98 -16.76 6.86
N VAL A 119 -13.89 -16.52 8.15
CA VAL A 119 -12.72 -15.89 8.79
C VAL A 119 -11.62 -16.94 8.93
N ILE A 120 -10.46 -16.66 8.34
CA ILE A 120 -9.29 -17.55 8.35
C ILE A 120 -8.35 -17.12 9.48
N ASP A 121 -8.00 -15.82 9.52
CA ASP A 121 -7.13 -15.24 10.54
C ASP A 121 -7.71 -13.91 11.04
N THR A 122 -7.26 -13.47 12.21
CA THR A 122 -7.60 -12.18 12.80
C THR A 122 -6.36 -11.33 12.99
N THR A 123 -6.51 -10.01 12.96
CA THR A 123 -5.38 -9.11 13.19
C THR A 123 -4.89 -9.25 14.64
N THR A 124 -3.60 -9.50 14.80
CA THR A 124 -2.98 -9.54 16.12
C THR A 124 -2.93 -8.15 16.76
N ILE A 125 -2.84 -8.12 18.09
CA ILE A 125 -2.81 -6.85 18.84
C ILE A 125 -1.60 -6.00 18.41
N GLY A 126 -0.45 -6.63 18.23
CA GLY A 126 0.78 -5.96 17.78
C GLY A 126 0.59 -5.29 16.44
N GLU A 127 0.02 -5.99 15.46
CA GLU A 127 -0.15 -5.47 14.10
C GLU A 127 -1.09 -4.26 14.03
N PHE A 128 -2.14 -4.19 14.86
CA PHE A 128 -2.99 -2.99 14.95
C PHE A 128 -2.21 -1.76 15.45
N ASN A 129 -1.24 -1.97 16.33
CA ASN A 129 -0.43 -0.89 16.89
C ASN A 129 0.74 -0.51 15.96
N LEU A 130 1.20 -1.45 15.10
CA LEU A 130 2.39 -1.26 14.28
C LEU A 130 2.07 -0.63 12.90
N ARG A 131 1.05 -1.13 12.19
CA ARG A 131 0.91 -0.78 10.76
C ARG A 131 -0.41 -1.14 10.10
N VAL A 132 -1.26 -1.96 10.70
CA VAL A 132 -2.49 -2.43 10.03
C VAL A 132 -3.62 -1.44 10.22
N THR A 133 -3.67 -0.43 9.34
CA THR A 133 -4.67 0.66 9.36
C THR A 133 -5.57 0.66 8.12
N GLY A 134 -5.35 -0.26 7.18
CA GLY A 134 -6.14 -0.39 5.96
C GLY A 134 -6.56 -1.83 5.69
N ALA A 135 -7.50 -2.00 4.78
CA ALA A 135 -7.87 -3.32 4.26
C ALA A 135 -8.37 -3.23 2.82
N ILE A 136 -8.17 -4.32 2.10
CA ILE A 136 -8.82 -4.58 0.83
C ILE A 136 -10.11 -5.34 1.12
N TYR A 137 -11.23 -4.80 0.66
CA TYR A 137 -12.53 -5.47 0.67
C TYR A 137 -12.95 -5.80 -0.74
N GLU A 138 -13.08 -7.08 -1.04
CA GLU A 138 -13.52 -7.59 -2.33
C GLU A 138 -14.93 -8.16 -2.22
N ARG A 139 -15.79 -7.79 -3.18
CA ARG A 139 -17.12 -8.40 -3.33
C ARG A 139 -17.54 -8.37 -4.79
N LYS A 140 -17.91 -9.54 -5.33
CA LYS A 140 -18.35 -9.72 -6.73
C LYS A 140 -17.31 -9.22 -7.75
N GLY A 141 -16.01 -9.39 -7.46
CA GLY A 141 -14.92 -8.94 -8.32
C GLY A 141 -14.62 -7.44 -8.27
N LYS A 142 -15.33 -6.68 -7.42
CA LYS A 142 -15.06 -5.26 -7.18
C LYS A 142 -14.23 -5.09 -5.92
N LEU A 143 -13.21 -4.27 -6.00
CA LEU A 143 -12.25 -4.00 -4.95
C LEU A 143 -12.50 -2.63 -4.33
N LYS A 144 -12.43 -2.53 -3.00
CA LYS A 144 -12.44 -1.26 -2.26
C LYS A 144 -11.32 -1.25 -1.24
N LEU A 145 -10.63 -0.14 -1.12
CA LEU A 145 -9.74 0.15 -0.01
C LEU A 145 -10.55 0.81 1.09
N ILE A 146 -10.39 0.35 2.32
CA ILE A 146 -11.14 0.84 3.48
C ILE A 146 -10.19 1.05 4.66
N PRO A 147 -10.45 2.04 5.52
CA PRO A 147 -9.77 2.13 6.80
C PRO A 147 -10.02 0.88 7.63
N TRP A 148 -9.06 0.52 8.50
CA TRP A 148 -9.12 -0.67 9.31
C TRP A 148 -8.83 -0.38 10.78
N SER A 149 -9.65 -0.94 11.66
CA SER A 149 -9.50 -0.90 13.11
C SER A 149 -10.16 -2.12 13.73
N ARG A 150 -9.98 -2.33 15.03
CA ARG A 150 -10.63 -3.42 15.76
C ARG A 150 -12.16 -3.39 15.67
N GLU A 151 -12.74 -2.19 15.70
CA GLU A 151 -14.20 -1.99 15.61
C GLU A 151 -14.69 -2.33 14.20
N ILE A 152 -13.93 -1.93 13.18
CA ILE A 152 -14.23 -2.23 11.78
C ILE A 152 -14.08 -3.74 11.55
N GLU A 153 -13.04 -4.38 12.06
CA GLU A 153 -12.84 -5.82 11.96
C GLU A 153 -14.05 -6.59 12.53
N LYS A 154 -14.54 -6.23 13.72
CA LYS A 154 -15.72 -6.85 14.33
C LYS A 154 -16.95 -6.75 13.41
N LYS A 155 -17.16 -5.61 12.77
CA LYS A 155 -18.26 -5.40 11.80
C LYS A 155 -18.10 -6.27 10.56
N TYR A 156 -16.86 -6.40 10.05
CA TYR A 156 -16.58 -7.14 8.83
C TYR A 156 -16.56 -8.65 9.02
N LYS A 157 -16.43 -9.17 10.25
CA LYS A 157 -16.62 -10.61 10.54
C LYS A 157 -17.96 -11.15 10.02
N ARG A 158 -19.02 -10.34 10.08
CA ARG A 158 -20.37 -10.71 9.67
C ARG A 158 -20.75 -10.29 8.24
N LYS A 159 -19.97 -9.41 7.59
CA LYS A 159 -20.27 -8.96 6.22
C LYS A 159 -19.94 -10.05 5.20
N ARG A 160 -20.70 -10.13 4.11
CA ARG A 160 -20.36 -10.99 2.97
C ARG A 160 -19.14 -10.41 2.22
N GLY A 161 -18.38 -11.29 1.54
CA GLY A 161 -17.22 -10.93 0.72
C GLY A 161 -15.89 -11.33 1.36
N THR A 162 -14.82 -11.02 0.68
CA THR A 162 -13.44 -11.31 1.07
C THR A 162 -12.80 -10.04 1.62
N VAL A 163 -12.01 -10.17 2.68
CA VAL A 163 -11.27 -9.06 3.31
C VAL A 163 -9.84 -9.50 3.54
N LEU A 164 -8.90 -8.64 3.20
CA LEU A 164 -7.49 -8.76 3.52
C LEU A 164 -7.04 -7.46 4.21
N ALA A 165 -6.85 -7.52 5.51
CA ALA A 165 -6.30 -6.37 6.26
C ALA A 165 -4.80 -6.26 6.00
N SER A 166 -4.32 -5.03 5.91
CA SER A 166 -2.92 -4.70 5.65
C SER A 166 -2.68 -3.23 6.03
N GLY A 167 -1.59 -2.67 5.59
CA GLY A 167 -1.35 -1.23 5.83
C GLY A 167 0.11 -0.83 5.69
N PRO A 168 0.39 0.42 6.02
CA PRO A 168 -0.59 1.43 6.43
C PRO A 168 -1.48 1.88 5.26
N LEU A 169 -2.68 2.37 5.57
CA LEU A 169 -3.51 3.10 4.61
C LEU A 169 -2.81 4.42 4.31
N LEU A 170 -2.38 4.62 3.07
CA LEU A 170 -1.56 5.77 2.69
C LEU A 170 -2.42 6.99 2.35
N LEU A 171 -3.50 6.76 1.61
CA LEU A 171 -4.41 7.80 1.14
C LEU A 171 -5.86 7.39 1.37
N GLU A 172 -6.68 8.33 1.82
CA GLU A 172 -8.13 8.20 1.87
C GLU A 172 -8.77 9.41 1.19
N ASN A 173 -9.60 9.18 0.19
CA ASN A 173 -10.25 10.25 -0.60
C ASN A 173 -9.26 11.29 -1.16
N GLY A 174 -8.07 10.87 -1.57
CA GLY A 174 -7.00 11.71 -2.12
C GLY A 174 -6.21 12.51 -1.09
N LYS A 175 -6.48 12.31 0.21
CA LYS A 175 -5.73 12.96 1.30
C LYS A 175 -4.82 11.96 1.99
N ALA A 176 -3.63 12.40 2.37
CA ALA A 176 -2.70 11.58 3.14
C ALA A 176 -3.31 11.22 4.50
N CYS A 177 -3.17 9.95 4.89
CA CYS A 177 -3.56 9.47 6.21
C CYS A 177 -2.50 9.81 7.25
N ASP A 178 -2.89 9.83 8.52
CA ASP A 178 -1.98 9.95 9.64
C ASP A 178 -1.30 8.61 9.92
N TRP A 179 0.03 8.60 9.91
CA TRP A 179 0.86 7.42 10.19
C TRP A 179 1.63 7.53 11.50
N SER A 180 1.34 8.53 12.33
CA SER A 180 2.03 8.77 13.60
C SER A 180 1.96 7.59 14.57
N ARG A 181 0.96 6.72 14.40
CA ARG A 181 0.79 5.48 15.17
C ARG A 181 1.55 4.28 14.61
N CYS A 182 2.11 4.38 13.40
CA CYS A 182 2.89 3.31 12.83
C CYS A 182 4.26 3.24 13.49
N GLU A 183 4.80 2.04 13.58
CA GLU A 183 6.16 1.83 14.09
C GLU A 183 7.17 2.67 13.29
N GLU A 184 7.97 3.46 13.98
CA GLU A 184 8.92 4.39 13.36
C GLU A 184 9.90 3.66 12.42
N ASN A 185 10.48 2.56 12.86
CA ASN A 185 11.37 1.76 12.02
C ASN A 185 10.69 1.28 10.74
N PHE A 186 9.41 0.90 10.81
CA PHE A 186 8.65 0.48 9.64
C PHE A 186 8.45 1.63 8.65
N VAL A 187 8.21 2.84 9.14
CA VAL A 187 7.97 4.03 8.31
C VAL A 187 9.28 4.58 7.74
N GLN A 188 10.33 4.63 8.55
CA GLN A 188 11.60 5.28 8.20
C GLN A 188 12.54 4.39 7.38
N THR A 189 12.47 3.07 7.57
CA THR A 189 13.39 2.15 6.88
C THR A 189 12.98 1.92 5.43
N LYS A 190 13.93 2.10 4.52
CA LYS A 190 13.74 1.83 3.10
C LYS A 190 13.76 0.32 2.85
N HIS A 191 12.68 -0.20 2.35
CA HIS A 191 12.50 -1.59 1.95
C HIS A 191 11.70 -1.67 0.65
N PRO A 192 11.84 -2.75 -0.14
CA PRO A 192 10.90 -3.03 -1.22
C PRO A 192 9.46 -3.06 -0.68
N ARG A 193 8.56 -2.39 -1.36
CA ARG A 193 7.15 -2.27 -0.94
C ARG A 193 6.23 -2.62 -2.09
N SER A 194 5.09 -3.20 -1.75
CA SER A 194 3.96 -3.33 -2.67
C SER A 194 2.81 -2.48 -2.17
N ALA A 195 2.12 -1.84 -3.10
CA ALA A 195 0.96 -1.01 -2.79
C ALA A 195 -0.16 -1.27 -3.78
N VAL A 196 -1.39 -1.03 -3.34
CA VAL A 196 -2.60 -1.07 -4.17
C VAL A 196 -3.29 0.27 -4.07
N CYS A 197 -3.71 0.81 -5.19
CA CYS A 197 -4.56 2.00 -5.23
C CYS A 197 -5.77 1.78 -6.14
N THR A 198 -6.79 2.58 -5.92
CA THR A 198 -7.95 2.69 -6.83
C THR A 198 -8.04 4.14 -7.29
N THR A 199 -8.21 4.36 -8.59
CA THR A 199 -8.52 5.65 -9.17
C THR A 199 -10.03 5.82 -9.31
N LYS A 200 -10.48 7.06 -9.41
CA LYS A 200 -11.88 7.39 -9.71
C LYS A 200 -12.17 7.19 -11.19
#